data_f2b6ad81b4616b484e9dc84f7af9e71e
#
_entry.id   f2b6ad81b4616b484e9dc84f7af9e71e
#
_cell.length_a   1.000
_cell.length_b   1.000
_cell.length_c   1.000
_cell.angle_alpha   90.00
_cell.angle_beta   90.00
_cell.angle_gamma   90.00
#
_symmetry.space_group_name_H-M   'P 1'
#
loop_
_entity.id
_entity.type
_entity.pdbx_description
1 polymer ?
#
loop_
_entity_poly.entity_id
_entity_poly.type
_entity_poly.pdbx_seq_one_letter_code
_entity_poly.pdbx_strand_id
1 'polypeptide(L)'
;VVIQLLCXXXXNTIGGNTIIMPLGGKYQATPANGMVAKIPVLGGETNTSSIMTYGYNPKIGKWSTFHGAMNAVVESVAKLVALGGDYSTARLTFQEYFEKLGQDPTRWAKPFSALLGASYAQSSFEIPAI
;
A
#
# COMPACT_ATOMS: atom_id res chain seq x y z
N VAL A 1 2.61 9.69 -4.74
CA VAL A 1 1.86 8.44 -4.89
C VAL A 1 1.52 7.91 -3.51
N VAL A 2 0.24 7.73 -3.26
CA VAL A 2 -0.25 7.08 -2.05
C VAL A 2 -0.78 5.71 -2.47
N ILE A 3 -0.16 4.67 -2.01
CA ILE A 3 -0.74 3.35 -2.17
C ILE A 3 -1.67 3.19 -0.98
N GLN A 4 -2.90 3.57 -1.18
CA GLN A 4 -3.83 3.65 -0.08
C GLN A 4 -4.57 2.36 0.10
N LEU A 5 -4.62 1.97 1.31
CA LEU A 5 -5.42 0.89 1.76
C LEU A 5 -6.69 1.41 2.39
N LEU A 6 -7.80 0.81 2.08
CA LEU A 6 -9.06 1.10 2.76
C LEU A 6 -9.03 0.44 4.13
N CYS A 7 -8.41 1.13 5.04
CA CYS A 7 -8.23 0.59 6.38
C CYS A 7 -9.49 0.55 7.24
N UNK A 8 -10.23 1.30 6.90
CA UNK A 8 -11.37 1.48 7.72
C UNK A 8 -12.32 0.35 7.70
N UNK A 9 -12.55 -0.05 6.75
CA UNK A 9 -13.41 -1.09 6.58
C UNK A 9 -12.77 -2.46 6.60
N UNK A 10 -11.91 -2.43 6.18
CA UNK A 10 -11.25 -3.60 6.08
C UNK A 10 -10.42 -4.03 7.25
N UNK A 11 -10.20 -3.18 7.88
CA UNK A 11 -9.39 -3.45 8.96
C UNK A 11 -10.20 -3.62 10.21
N ASN A 12 -11.30 -3.70 10.01
CA ASN A 12 -11.98 -3.83 11.28
C ASN A 12 -12.20 -5.31 11.59
N THR A 13 -12.74 -5.57 12.77
CA THR A 13 -12.80 -6.93 13.27
C THR A 13 -14.17 -7.59 13.10
N ILE A 14 -15.07 -6.93 12.38
CA ILE A 14 -16.41 -7.47 12.15
C ILE A 14 -16.29 -8.72 11.29
N GLY A 15 -16.97 -9.77 11.71
CA GLY A 15 -16.97 -11.04 11.00
C GLY A 15 -15.95 -12.05 11.49
N GLY A 16 -15.02 -11.63 12.34
CA GLY A 16 -14.07 -12.55 12.97
C GLY A 16 -12.96 -13.07 12.06
N ASN A 17 -12.79 -12.50 10.89
CA ASN A 17 -11.76 -12.99 9.94
C ASN A 17 -10.43 -12.25 10.07
N THR A 18 -10.35 -11.23 10.90
CA THR A 18 -9.14 -10.42 11.05
C THR A 18 -8.07 -11.24 11.79
N ILE A 19 -6.87 -11.31 11.17
CA ILE A 19 -5.72 -11.97 11.80
C ILE A 19 -4.85 -10.93 12.50
N ILE A 20 -4.53 -9.83 11.81
CA ILE A 20 -3.77 -8.74 12.44
C ILE A 20 -4.74 -7.61 12.77
N MET A 21 -4.85 -7.32 14.05
CA MET A 21 -5.75 -6.30 14.56
C MET A 21 -5.27 -4.91 14.14
N PRO A 22 -6.19 -3.97 13.93
CA PRO A 22 -5.79 -2.59 13.55
C PRO A 22 -4.91 -1.90 14.58
N LEU A 23 -5.10 -2.24 15.85
CA LEU A 23 -4.27 -1.73 16.94
C LEU A 23 -3.72 -2.91 17.71
N GLY A 24 -2.40 -2.97 17.82
CA GLY A 24 -1.72 -4.08 18.47
C GLY A 24 -0.92 -3.64 19.69
N GLY A 25 -0.12 -4.57 20.17
CA GLY A 25 0.70 -4.37 21.36
C GLY A 25 -0.05 -4.66 22.64
N LYS A 26 0.69 -4.63 23.75
CA LYS A 26 0.15 -4.94 25.08
C LYS A 26 -1.07 -4.07 25.44
N TYR A 27 -1.03 -2.81 25.04
CA TYR A 27 -2.09 -1.86 25.38
C TYR A 27 -3.04 -1.60 24.20
N GLN A 28 -2.88 -2.35 23.11
CA GLN A 28 -3.72 -2.21 21.92
C GLN A 28 -3.78 -0.76 21.44
N ALA A 29 -2.63 -0.09 21.45
CA ALA A 29 -2.53 1.32 21.08
C ALA A 29 -1.55 1.55 19.94
N THR A 30 -0.93 0.49 19.39
CA THR A 30 0.06 0.62 18.32
C THR A 30 -0.62 0.31 16.98
N PRO A 31 -0.71 1.30 16.07
CA PRO A 31 -1.33 1.04 14.77
C PRO A 31 -0.56 -0.02 13.98
N ALA A 32 -1.30 -0.92 13.35
CA ALA A 32 -0.71 -1.92 12.48
C ALA A 32 -0.27 -1.30 11.16
N ASN A 33 0.77 -1.85 10.56
CA ASN A 33 1.31 -1.36 9.30
C ASN A 33 0.68 -2.03 8.08
N GLY A 34 -0.32 -2.85 8.29
CA GLY A 34 -1.05 -3.50 7.21
C GLY A 34 -2.19 -4.32 7.78
N MET A 35 -2.96 -4.90 6.89
CA MET A 35 -4.12 -5.72 7.21
C MET A 35 -3.85 -7.16 6.79
N VAL A 36 -4.17 -8.10 7.65
CA VAL A 36 -4.18 -9.52 7.31
C VAL A 36 -5.51 -10.10 7.77
N ALA A 37 -6.25 -10.70 6.84
CA ALA A 37 -7.57 -11.26 7.12
C ALA A 37 -7.78 -12.54 6.32
N LYS A 38 -8.46 -13.50 6.95
CA LYS A 38 -8.83 -14.74 6.26
C LYS A 38 -9.86 -14.45 5.16
N ILE A 39 -9.76 -15.19 4.08
CA ILE A 39 -10.74 -15.11 3.01
C ILE A 39 -12.07 -15.67 3.53
N PRO A 40 -13.18 -14.94 3.39
CA PRO A 40 -14.47 -15.48 3.81
C PRO A 40 -14.90 -16.61 2.88
N VAL A 41 -15.34 -17.71 3.47
CA VAL A 41 -15.83 -18.86 2.73
C VAL A 41 -17.20 -19.26 3.25
N LEU A 42 -18.05 -19.81 2.37
CA LEU A 42 -19.38 -20.27 2.76
C LEU A 42 -19.30 -21.68 3.32
N GLY A 43 -19.83 -21.84 4.53
CA GLY A 43 -19.99 -23.16 5.13
C GLY A 43 -18.71 -23.86 5.51
N GLY A 44 -17.68 -23.09 5.92
CA GLY A 44 -16.44 -23.70 6.35
C GLY A 44 -15.43 -22.70 6.84
N GLU A 45 -14.19 -23.14 6.94
CA GLU A 45 -13.06 -22.31 7.37
C GLU A 45 -11.91 -22.48 6.39
N THR A 46 -11.06 -21.46 6.33
CA THR A 46 -9.84 -21.52 5.54
C THR A 46 -8.71 -20.83 6.29
N ASN A 47 -7.49 -21.25 6.02
CA ASN A 47 -6.31 -20.56 6.49
C ASN A 47 -5.72 -19.64 5.43
N THR A 48 -6.32 -19.63 4.23
CA THR A 48 -5.90 -18.69 3.19
C THR A 48 -6.28 -17.26 3.60
N SER A 49 -5.33 -16.36 3.49
CA SER A 49 -5.51 -14.98 3.94
C SER A 49 -5.09 -14.00 2.87
N SER A 50 -5.70 -12.83 2.91
CA SER A 50 -5.26 -11.70 2.10
C SER A 50 -4.45 -10.76 2.97
N ILE A 51 -3.45 -10.12 2.36
CA ILE A 51 -2.60 -9.13 3.02
C ILE A 51 -2.66 -7.85 2.20
N MET A 52 -2.86 -6.73 2.88
CA MET A 52 -2.82 -5.42 2.22
C MET A 52 -1.95 -4.48 3.01
N THR A 53 -1.09 -3.76 2.30
CA THR A 53 -0.17 -2.79 2.90
C THR A 53 -0.18 -1.52 2.07
N TYR A 54 0.45 -0.49 2.58
CA TYR A 54 0.57 0.77 1.85
C TYR A 54 1.91 1.40 2.15
N GLY A 55 2.34 2.29 1.25
CA GLY A 55 3.54 3.08 1.44
C GLY A 55 3.31 4.52 1.03
N TYR A 56 3.80 5.44 1.85
CA TYR A 56 3.71 6.87 1.53
C TYR A 56 4.56 7.68 2.51
N ASN A 57 5.46 8.48 1.97
CA ASN A 57 6.25 9.39 2.77
C ASN A 57 6.16 10.80 2.18
N PRO A 58 5.36 11.69 2.82
CA PRO A 58 5.16 13.03 2.26
C PRO A 58 6.43 13.88 2.23
N LYS A 59 7.38 13.64 3.11
CA LYS A 59 8.62 14.41 3.10
C LYS A 59 9.45 14.09 1.87
N ILE A 60 9.57 12.79 1.54
CA ILE A 60 10.29 12.39 0.32
C ILE A 60 9.53 12.89 -0.91
N GLY A 61 8.20 12.77 -0.91
CA GLY A 61 7.38 13.24 -2.03
C GLY A 61 7.51 14.73 -2.30
N LYS A 62 7.66 15.54 -1.25
CA LYS A 62 7.88 16.98 -1.40
C LYS A 62 9.27 17.28 -1.97
N TRP A 63 10.26 16.49 -1.60
CA TRP A 63 11.61 16.66 -2.08
C TRP A 63 11.74 16.22 -3.55
N SER A 64 11.13 15.10 -3.90
CA SER A 64 11.17 14.56 -5.25
C SER A 64 9.99 13.62 -5.45
N THR A 65 9.13 13.92 -6.42
CA THR A 65 7.97 13.07 -6.69
C THR A 65 8.40 11.71 -7.23
N PHE A 66 9.51 11.65 -8.00
CA PHE A 66 10.08 10.38 -8.45
C PHE A 66 10.45 9.50 -7.27
N HIS A 67 11.28 10.04 -6.36
CA HIS A 67 11.76 9.26 -5.22
C HIS A 67 10.64 8.98 -4.22
N GLY A 68 9.66 9.89 -4.12
CA GLY A 68 8.50 9.67 -3.27
C GLY A 68 7.70 8.47 -3.71
N ALA A 69 7.43 8.35 -5.00
CA ALA A 69 6.67 7.23 -5.54
C ALA A 69 7.47 5.93 -5.47
N MET A 70 8.75 6.00 -5.84
CA MET A 70 9.63 4.83 -5.74
C MET A 70 9.67 4.30 -4.30
N ASN A 71 9.87 5.21 -3.34
CA ASN A 71 9.93 4.84 -1.93
C ASN A 71 8.60 4.27 -1.44
N ALA A 72 7.46 4.80 -1.94
CA ALA A 72 6.15 4.29 -1.55
C ALA A 72 5.99 2.82 -1.94
N VAL A 73 6.44 2.45 -3.13
CA VAL A 73 6.41 1.05 -3.57
C VAL A 73 7.31 0.20 -2.67
N VAL A 74 8.55 0.65 -2.45
CA VAL A 74 9.50 -0.09 -1.60
C VAL A 74 8.94 -0.29 -0.20
N GLU A 75 8.37 0.77 0.38
CA GLU A 75 7.81 0.72 1.73
C GLU A 75 6.65 -0.27 1.81
N SER A 76 5.73 -0.25 0.82
CA SER A 76 4.60 -1.16 0.83
C SER A 76 5.03 -2.61 0.70
N VAL A 77 6.04 -2.88 -0.15
CA VAL A 77 6.58 -4.23 -0.32
C VAL A 77 7.28 -4.69 0.96
N ALA A 78 8.07 -3.80 1.59
CA ALA A 78 8.75 -4.15 2.84
C ALA A 78 7.76 -4.51 3.94
N LYS A 79 6.67 -3.74 4.04
CA LYS A 79 5.60 -4.04 5.01
C LYS A 79 4.92 -5.37 4.70
N LEU A 80 4.69 -5.66 3.41
CA LEU A 80 4.08 -6.92 2.99
C LEU A 80 4.92 -8.10 3.45
N VAL A 81 6.23 -8.03 3.19
CA VAL A 81 7.16 -9.10 3.60
C VAL A 81 7.22 -9.22 5.12
N ALA A 82 7.23 -8.08 5.82
CA ALA A 82 7.24 -8.09 7.29
C ALA A 82 6.00 -8.75 7.89
N LEU A 83 4.87 -8.72 7.16
CA LEU A 83 3.64 -9.38 7.58
C LEU A 83 3.55 -10.83 7.11
N GLY A 84 4.60 -11.34 6.48
CA GLY A 84 4.67 -12.73 6.04
C GLY A 84 4.21 -12.97 4.62
N GLY A 85 3.99 -11.93 3.83
CA GLY A 85 3.54 -12.07 2.46
C GLY A 85 4.65 -12.37 1.49
N ASP A 86 4.30 -13.07 0.43
CA ASP A 86 5.21 -13.31 -0.70
C ASP A 86 5.02 -12.18 -1.71
N TYR A 87 6.00 -11.30 -1.80
CA TYR A 87 5.89 -10.12 -2.64
C TYR A 87 5.77 -10.48 -4.13
N SER A 88 6.28 -11.63 -4.55
CA SER A 88 6.24 -12.00 -5.96
C SER A 88 4.80 -12.23 -6.45
N THR A 89 3.88 -12.51 -5.53
CA THR A 89 2.46 -12.69 -5.88
C THR A 89 1.65 -11.40 -5.73
N ALA A 90 2.29 -10.32 -5.31
CA ALA A 90 1.60 -9.08 -5.01
C ALA A 90 1.10 -8.37 -6.27
N ARG A 91 0.13 -7.49 -6.08
CA ARG A 91 -0.37 -6.59 -7.12
C ARG A 91 -0.42 -5.19 -6.52
N LEU A 92 0.01 -4.23 -7.29
CA LEU A 92 0.05 -2.84 -6.85
C LEU A 92 -1.17 -2.09 -7.35
N THR A 93 -1.68 -1.18 -6.54
CA THR A 93 -2.61 -0.16 -6.98
C THR A 93 -2.05 1.19 -6.58
N PHE A 94 -2.17 2.16 -7.45
CA PHE A 94 -1.63 3.49 -7.21
C PHE A 94 -2.76 4.49 -7.09
N GLN A 95 -2.59 5.41 -6.14
CA GLN A 95 -3.50 6.53 -6.00
C GLN A 95 -2.66 7.80 -5.85
N GLU A 96 -2.96 8.78 -6.66
CA GLU A 96 -2.18 10.00 -6.72
C GLU A 96 -3.05 11.21 -6.46
N TYR A 97 -2.50 12.14 -5.70
CA TYR A 97 -3.15 13.42 -5.43
C TYR A 97 -2.13 14.52 -5.71
N PHE A 98 -2.46 15.35 -6.65
CA PHE A 98 -1.65 16.51 -7.00
C PHE A 98 -2.54 17.73 -7.09
N GLU A 99 -1.92 18.91 -7.07
CA GLU A 99 -2.61 20.16 -7.29
C GLU A 99 -3.26 20.17 -8.67
N LYS A 100 -4.26 21.03 -8.86
CA LYS A 100 -4.92 21.16 -10.17
C LYS A 100 -3.87 21.46 -11.24
N LEU A 101 -3.83 20.63 -12.26
CA LEU A 101 -2.73 20.67 -13.23
C LEU A 101 -2.83 21.86 -14.19
N GLY A 102 -4.04 22.15 -14.67
CA GLY A 102 -4.25 23.25 -15.60
C GLY A 102 -3.42 23.09 -16.88
N GLN A 103 -2.89 24.22 -17.37
CA GLN A 103 -2.07 24.22 -18.58
C GLN A 103 -0.59 24.45 -18.27
N ASP A 104 -0.20 24.39 -17.01
CA ASP A 104 1.18 24.61 -16.59
C ASP A 104 1.97 23.30 -16.71
N PRO A 105 2.94 23.23 -17.64
CA PRO A 105 3.68 21.97 -17.83
C PRO A 105 4.47 21.55 -16.59
N THR A 106 4.87 22.49 -15.72
CA THR A 106 5.60 22.11 -14.51
C THR A 106 4.71 21.33 -13.53
N ARG A 107 3.40 21.63 -13.54
CA ARG A 107 2.45 20.89 -12.70
C ARG A 107 2.23 19.47 -13.25
N TRP A 108 2.18 19.33 -14.57
CA TRP A 108 2.06 18.03 -15.21
C TRP A 108 3.30 17.16 -15.01
N ALA A 109 4.47 17.80 -14.91
CA ALA A 109 5.70 17.07 -14.68
C ALA A 109 5.72 16.31 -13.35
N LYS A 110 5.00 16.81 -12.34
CA LYS A 110 4.99 16.16 -11.02
C LYS A 110 4.35 14.76 -11.04
N PRO A 111 3.10 14.60 -11.51
CA PRO A 111 2.52 13.24 -11.59
C PRO A 111 3.28 12.36 -12.57
N PHE A 112 3.77 12.92 -13.68
CA PHE A 112 4.55 12.14 -14.64
C PHE A 112 5.83 11.61 -13.98
N SER A 113 6.52 12.46 -13.23
CA SER A 113 7.73 12.04 -12.51
C SER A 113 7.41 10.97 -11.46
N ALA A 114 6.29 11.12 -10.75
CA ALA A 114 5.86 10.10 -9.78
C ALA A 114 5.58 8.76 -10.46
N LEU A 115 4.89 8.82 -11.61
CA LEU A 115 4.60 7.60 -12.37
C LEU A 115 5.90 6.89 -12.79
N LEU A 116 6.90 7.66 -13.23
CA LEU A 116 8.19 7.08 -13.60
C LEU A 116 8.88 6.42 -12.40
N GLY A 117 8.82 7.05 -11.22
CA GLY A 117 9.39 6.47 -10.01
C GLY A 117 8.70 5.19 -9.59
N ALA A 118 7.37 5.18 -9.65
CA ALA A 118 6.58 3.99 -9.34
C ALA A 118 6.89 2.87 -10.34
N SER A 119 6.94 3.20 -11.63
CA SER A 119 7.23 2.24 -12.69
C SER A 119 8.64 1.64 -12.53
N TYR A 120 9.60 2.47 -12.18
CA TYR A 120 10.97 2.00 -11.93
C TYR A 120 10.99 0.95 -10.82
N ALA A 121 10.36 1.24 -9.68
CA ALA A 121 10.33 0.31 -8.56
C ALA A 121 9.54 -0.96 -8.89
N GLN A 122 8.39 -0.80 -9.55
CA GLN A 122 7.55 -1.90 -9.98
C GLN A 122 8.32 -2.87 -10.87
N SER A 123 9.04 -2.32 -11.85
CA SER A 123 9.84 -3.14 -12.76
C SER A 123 10.99 -3.82 -12.04
N SER A 124 11.61 -3.12 -11.08
CA SER A 124 12.72 -3.70 -10.31
C SER A 124 12.28 -4.87 -9.44
N PHE A 125 11.04 -4.83 -8.92
CA PHE A 125 10.48 -5.95 -8.15
C PHE A 125 9.79 -6.97 -9.02
N GLU A 126 9.58 -6.69 -10.29
CA GLU A 126 8.86 -7.56 -11.25
C GLU A 126 7.43 -7.85 -10.79
N ILE A 127 6.76 -6.88 -10.16
CA ILE A 127 5.37 -7.03 -9.73
C ILE A 127 4.46 -6.09 -10.53
N PRO A 128 3.32 -6.57 -11.00
CA PRO A 128 2.46 -5.75 -11.84
C PRO A 128 1.56 -4.82 -11.02
N ALA A 129 1.15 -3.75 -11.67
CA ALA A 129 0.08 -2.88 -11.17
C ALA A 129 -1.21 -3.21 -11.89
N ILE A 130 -2.36 -3.01 -11.21
CA ILE A 130 -3.70 -3.23 -11.74
C ILE A 130 -4.52 -1.95 -11.64
#